data_e3ddbf1bfa9d0a14713b7f8c4230443f
#
_entry.id   e3ddbf1bfa9d0a14713b7f8c4230443f
#
_cell.length_a   1.000
_cell.length_b   1.000
_cell.length_c   1.000
_cell.angle_alpha   90.00
_cell.angle_beta   90.00
_cell.angle_gamma   90.00
#
_symmetry.space_group_name_H-M   'P 1'
#
loop_
_entity.id
_entity.type
_entity.pdbx_description
1 polymer ?
#
loop_
_entity_poly.entity_id
_entity_poly.type
_entity_poly.pdbx_seq_one_letter_code
_entity_poly.pdbx_strand_id
1 'polypeptide(L)'
;MPKTPPRKKFTKAYRKYSPSQLNNAYQIVKEQGIPIRTAARTYEVPEATLRHRLSGYVNPEAVKSGPAPLFNEEDEADLVNHLKLMARVGYGYSRSEVIDIATNYAIYKGLRDSEHPLSTKWYKNFMARWPDLKIIKPRSLEMQRAKATSEVNVQNYYSELHKILEKYDLFDKPERIYNVDEKGICTNHKSPYVIAATGSTPPAITSGDKHLVTVLGCGNAQGHSVPPFFVFPGNRMRQELLENKSTGADGDVSESGWSNTEIFRKYMANHLLKYIPHRTSDVPVLILFDGHKSHISLELIEWARKENIILFVLPAHTSHILQPMDVGCFGPFERIFNNECHKFMRQNCSQPITRYNICGLACKGYLHALSPSNLQSAFRKTGIYPYDPHMVDRSNFAPAQVFIQEDSIEETCETEDREPVHEIEPIEKDIDVPVEEIEININNVKKMNML
;
A
#
# COMPACT_ATOMS: atom_id res chain seq x y z
N MET A 1 -9.44 -4.43 45.87
CA MET A 1 -10.43 -3.31 45.91
C MET A 1 -10.94 -3.06 44.51
N PRO A 2 -12.23 -3.12 44.23
CA PRO A 2 -12.78 -2.90 42.92
C PRO A 2 -12.62 -1.41 42.52
N LYS A 3 -11.99 -1.16 41.38
CA LYS A 3 -11.83 0.18 40.82
C LYS A 3 -13.20 0.69 40.36
N THR A 4 -13.59 1.85 40.85
CA THR A 4 -14.78 2.61 40.45
C THR A 4 -14.85 2.77 38.93
N PRO A 5 -15.99 2.50 38.27
CA PRO A 5 -16.11 2.67 36.81
C PRO A 5 -15.90 4.17 36.44
N PRO A 6 -15.32 4.44 35.26
CA PRO A 6 -15.09 5.81 34.84
C PRO A 6 -16.41 6.58 34.75
N ARG A 7 -16.50 7.70 35.46
CA ARG A 7 -17.63 8.64 35.37
C ARG A 7 -17.87 8.99 33.89
N LYS A 8 -19.04 8.62 33.35
CA LYS A 8 -19.55 9.18 32.09
C LYS A 8 -19.51 10.69 32.21
N LYS A 9 -18.63 11.37 31.46
CA LYS A 9 -18.69 12.80 31.28
C LYS A 9 -19.99 13.09 30.54
N PHE A 10 -21.02 13.54 31.28
CA PHE A 10 -22.18 14.16 30.70
C PHE A 10 -21.67 15.45 30.02
N THR A 11 -21.52 15.45 28.73
CA THR A 11 -21.41 16.65 27.92
C THR A 11 -22.75 17.38 28.04
N LYS A 12 -22.84 18.36 28.97
CA LYS A 12 -23.96 19.27 28.97
C LYS A 12 -24.06 19.89 27.59
N ALA A 13 -25.15 19.67 26.90
CA ALA A 13 -25.44 20.38 25.66
C ALA A 13 -25.38 21.89 25.97
N TYR A 14 -24.35 22.57 25.49
CA TYR A 14 -24.05 23.97 25.80
C TYR A 14 -25.11 24.91 25.22
N ARG A 15 -25.93 24.43 24.29
CA ARG A 15 -27.04 25.15 23.65
C ARG A 15 -28.28 24.30 23.71
N LYS A 16 -29.38 24.91 24.17
CA LYS A 16 -30.73 24.30 24.17
C LYS A 16 -31.53 24.63 22.89
N TYR A 17 -30.98 25.41 21.97
CA TYR A 17 -31.63 25.88 20.74
C TYR A 17 -30.83 25.48 19.51
N SER A 18 -31.50 25.29 18.37
CA SER A 18 -30.88 24.98 17.09
C SER A 18 -30.31 26.24 16.39
N PRO A 19 -29.35 26.11 15.48
CA PRO A 19 -28.91 27.23 14.64
C PRO A 19 -30.02 27.87 13.83
N SER A 20 -30.98 27.08 13.34
CA SER A 20 -32.17 27.57 12.61
C SER A 20 -33.08 28.42 13.48
N GLN A 21 -33.36 28.02 14.72
CA GLN A 21 -34.14 28.83 15.66
C GLN A 21 -33.49 30.20 15.90
N LEU A 22 -32.16 30.22 16.07
CA LEU A 22 -31.44 31.46 16.28
C LEU A 22 -31.44 32.37 15.04
N ASN A 23 -31.29 31.78 13.85
CA ASN A 23 -31.34 32.54 12.60
C ASN A 23 -32.74 33.13 12.35
N ASN A 24 -33.79 32.34 12.54
CA ASN A 24 -35.16 32.81 12.41
C ASN A 24 -35.48 33.94 13.43
N ALA A 25 -35.02 33.81 14.68
CA ALA A 25 -35.13 34.87 15.67
C ALA A 25 -34.38 36.16 15.26
N TYR A 26 -33.23 36.03 14.65
CA TYR A 26 -32.45 37.18 14.15
C TYR A 26 -33.17 37.88 13.00
N GLN A 27 -33.61 37.10 11.98
CA GLN A 27 -34.32 37.66 10.82
C GLN A 27 -35.62 38.39 11.18
N ILE A 28 -36.42 37.81 12.06
CA ILE A 28 -37.71 38.42 12.42
C ILE A 28 -37.53 39.74 13.16
N VAL A 29 -36.46 39.89 13.96
CA VAL A 29 -36.12 41.18 14.60
C VAL A 29 -35.62 42.18 13.56
N LYS A 30 -34.79 41.76 12.62
CA LYS A 30 -34.16 42.62 11.63
C LYS A 30 -35.14 43.08 10.54
N GLU A 31 -36.00 42.18 10.06
CA GLU A 31 -36.90 42.42 8.93
C GLU A 31 -38.27 42.97 9.35
N GLN A 32 -38.76 42.49 10.48
CA GLN A 32 -40.12 42.85 10.94
C GLN A 32 -40.15 43.79 12.16
N GLY A 33 -38.97 44.16 12.69
CA GLY A 33 -38.88 45.08 13.82
C GLY A 33 -39.48 44.57 15.14
N ILE A 34 -39.66 43.26 15.28
CA ILE A 34 -40.22 42.66 16.50
C ILE A 34 -39.27 42.86 17.67
N PRO A 35 -39.73 43.19 18.87
CA PRO A 35 -38.89 43.36 20.04
C PRO A 35 -38.04 42.11 20.33
N ILE A 36 -36.75 42.32 20.61
CA ILE A 36 -35.75 41.24 20.84
C ILE A 36 -36.27 40.22 21.87
N ARG A 37 -36.89 40.70 22.94
CA ARG A 37 -37.45 39.87 24.01
C ARG A 37 -38.58 38.96 23.54
N THR A 38 -39.41 39.44 22.63
CA THR A 38 -40.51 38.69 22.04
C THR A 38 -39.96 37.61 21.10
N ALA A 39 -39.04 37.96 20.18
CA ALA A 39 -38.40 37.01 19.26
C ALA A 39 -37.64 35.95 20.03
N ALA A 40 -36.89 36.32 21.09
CA ALA A 40 -36.16 35.40 21.92
C ALA A 40 -37.07 34.35 22.60
N ARG A 41 -38.27 34.75 23.07
CA ARG A 41 -39.27 33.83 23.65
C ARG A 41 -39.88 32.92 22.58
N THR A 42 -40.29 33.49 21.45
CA THR A 42 -40.94 32.75 20.37
C THR A 42 -40.10 31.63 19.81
N TYR A 43 -38.81 31.86 19.68
CA TYR A 43 -37.85 30.87 19.12
C TYR A 43 -37.03 30.14 20.19
N GLU A 44 -37.34 30.32 21.48
CA GLU A 44 -36.65 29.68 22.60
C GLU A 44 -35.14 29.92 22.64
N VAL A 45 -34.70 31.11 22.20
CA VAL A 45 -33.29 31.52 22.16
C VAL A 45 -32.98 32.47 23.32
N PRO A 46 -31.83 32.36 24.00
CA PRO A 46 -31.49 33.32 25.05
C PRO A 46 -31.40 34.74 24.50
N GLU A 47 -32.11 35.68 25.16
CA GLU A 47 -32.16 37.09 24.76
C GLU A 47 -30.78 37.74 24.60
N ALA A 48 -29.86 37.44 25.51
CA ALA A 48 -28.49 37.95 25.45
C ALA A 48 -27.76 37.48 24.17
N THR A 49 -27.98 36.22 23.74
CA THR A 49 -27.39 35.67 22.53
C THR A 49 -27.89 36.38 21.27
N LEU A 50 -29.18 36.63 21.21
CA LEU A 50 -29.82 37.35 20.10
C LEU A 50 -29.39 38.80 20.06
N ARG A 51 -29.30 39.48 21.23
CA ARG A 51 -28.83 40.85 21.35
C ARG A 51 -27.38 41.03 20.87
N HIS A 52 -26.48 40.14 21.27
CA HIS A 52 -25.05 40.20 20.83
C HIS A 52 -24.89 40.04 19.32
N ARG A 53 -25.78 39.30 18.66
CA ARG A 53 -25.76 39.18 17.18
C ARG A 53 -26.32 40.41 16.50
N LEU A 54 -27.39 40.97 17.02
CA LEU A 54 -27.98 42.18 16.49
C LEU A 54 -27.09 43.42 16.68
N SER A 55 -26.33 43.45 17.75
CA SER A 55 -25.37 44.54 18.01
C SER A 55 -24.04 44.37 17.22
N GLY A 56 -23.86 43.28 16.42
CA GLY A 56 -22.65 43.00 15.69
C GLY A 56 -21.47 42.47 16.55
N TYR A 57 -21.66 42.28 17.87
CA TYR A 57 -20.66 41.75 18.76
C TYR A 57 -20.26 40.29 18.44
N VAL A 58 -21.20 39.53 17.86
CA VAL A 58 -20.99 38.18 17.35
C VAL A 58 -21.53 38.10 15.93
N ASN A 59 -20.77 37.51 15.02
CA ASN A 59 -21.24 37.32 13.64
C ASN A 59 -22.57 36.56 13.62
N PRO A 60 -23.61 37.10 12.95
CA PRO A 60 -24.92 36.47 12.86
C PRO A 60 -24.89 35.04 12.30
N GLU A 61 -24.00 34.74 11.38
CA GLU A 61 -23.86 33.44 10.73
C GLU A 61 -23.03 32.42 11.52
N ALA A 62 -22.40 32.86 12.62
CA ALA A 62 -21.55 31.98 13.43
C ALA A 62 -22.36 30.85 14.07
N VAL A 63 -22.26 29.65 13.50
CA VAL A 63 -22.97 28.43 13.98
C VAL A 63 -22.29 27.84 15.22
N LYS A 64 -20.97 28.03 15.39
CA LYS A 64 -20.19 27.48 16.49
C LYS A 64 -19.72 28.63 17.43
N SER A 65 -19.78 28.39 18.75
CA SER A 65 -19.20 29.28 19.74
C SER A 65 -17.70 29.04 19.88
N GLY A 66 -16.92 30.08 20.02
CA GLY A 66 -15.48 30.03 20.22
C GLY A 66 -14.76 30.99 19.28
N PRO A 67 -13.45 31.21 19.47
CA PRO A 67 -12.66 31.99 18.53
C PRO A 67 -12.69 31.33 17.15
N ALA A 68 -12.63 32.12 16.09
CA ALA A 68 -12.48 31.64 14.72
C ALA A 68 -11.23 30.76 14.59
N PRO A 69 -11.16 29.83 13.63
CA PRO A 69 -9.93 29.15 13.30
C PRO A 69 -8.81 30.16 13.00
N LEU A 70 -7.56 29.79 13.28
CA LEU A 70 -6.43 30.66 13.06
C LEU A 70 -6.23 30.96 11.56
N PHE A 71 -6.34 29.93 10.74
CA PHE A 71 -6.30 30.02 9.30
C PHE A 71 -7.72 30.19 8.76
N ASN A 72 -7.86 30.91 7.66
CA ASN A 72 -9.09 30.90 6.86
C ASN A 72 -9.29 29.54 6.19
N GLU A 73 -10.41 29.33 5.51
CA GLU A 73 -10.74 28.05 4.90
C GLU A 73 -9.81 27.71 3.73
N GLU A 74 -9.38 28.69 2.97
CA GLU A 74 -8.46 28.58 1.83
C GLU A 74 -7.08 28.15 2.29
N ASP A 75 -6.50 28.83 3.29
CA ASP A 75 -5.20 28.48 3.87
C ASP A 75 -5.20 27.10 4.52
N GLU A 76 -6.31 26.70 5.18
CA GLU A 76 -6.43 25.34 5.72
C GLU A 76 -6.54 24.29 4.58
N ALA A 77 -7.24 24.58 3.49
CA ALA A 77 -7.34 23.70 2.35
C ALA A 77 -5.97 23.48 1.68
N ASP A 78 -5.17 24.53 1.55
CA ASP A 78 -3.79 24.45 1.02
C ASP A 78 -2.92 23.54 1.90
N LEU A 79 -2.99 23.72 3.22
CA LEU A 79 -2.28 22.85 4.16
C LEU A 79 -2.75 21.38 4.04
N VAL A 80 -4.04 21.14 3.95
CA VAL A 80 -4.61 19.79 3.78
C VAL A 80 -4.16 19.15 2.48
N ASN A 81 -4.18 19.90 1.37
CA ASN A 81 -3.73 19.41 0.07
C ASN A 81 -2.25 19.04 0.10
N HIS A 82 -1.41 19.88 0.74
CA HIS A 82 0.00 19.57 0.94
C HIS A 82 0.19 18.29 1.77
N LEU A 83 -0.52 18.12 2.89
CA LEU A 83 -0.43 16.92 3.71
C LEU A 83 -0.85 15.66 2.95
N LYS A 84 -1.90 15.73 2.13
CA LYS A 84 -2.36 14.63 1.28
C LYS A 84 -1.35 14.30 0.19
N LEU A 85 -0.76 15.31 -0.45
CA LEU A 85 0.27 15.14 -1.47
C LEU A 85 1.49 14.43 -0.89
N MET A 86 2.04 14.93 0.21
CA MET A 86 3.23 14.34 0.84
C MET A 86 2.99 12.90 1.30
N ALA A 87 1.79 12.59 1.82
CA ALA A 87 1.41 11.22 2.15
C ALA A 87 1.34 10.32 0.90
N ARG A 88 0.86 10.84 -0.24
CA ARG A 88 0.75 10.11 -1.51
C ARG A 88 2.11 9.77 -2.09
N VAL A 89 3.07 10.70 -2.04
CA VAL A 89 4.43 10.48 -2.56
C VAL A 89 5.35 9.71 -1.59
N GLY A 90 4.84 9.31 -0.42
CA GLY A 90 5.58 8.47 0.52
C GLY A 90 6.27 9.21 1.68
N TYR A 91 6.18 10.53 1.74
CA TYR A 91 6.81 11.40 2.76
C TYR A 91 5.76 12.03 3.69
N GLY A 92 4.74 11.26 4.08
CA GLY A 92 3.67 11.76 4.96
C GLY A 92 4.18 12.15 6.35
N TYR A 93 3.60 13.19 6.90
CA TYR A 93 4.00 13.80 8.17
C TYR A 93 3.37 13.13 9.40
N SER A 94 4.13 13.03 10.46
CA SER A 94 3.64 12.68 11.80
C SER A 94 2.85 13.85 12.42
N ARG A 95 2.16 13.58 13.53
CA ARG A 95 1.39 14.62 14.24
C ARG A 95 2.25 15.81 14.67
N SER A 96 3.47 15.58 15.13
CA SER A 96 4.40 16.66 15.55
C SER A 96 4.78 17.50 14.35
N GLU A 97 5.20 16.89 13.27
CA GLU A 97 5.58 17.58 12.03
C GLU A 97 4.45 18.40 11.43
N VAL A 98 3.19 17.90 11.47
CA VAL A 98 2.02 18.69 11.04
C VAL A 98 1.85 19.95 11.89
N ILE A 99 2.08 19.88 13.21
CA ILE A 99 2.02 21.05 14.09
C ILE A 99 3.16 22.04 13.74
N ASP A 100 4.37 21.53 13.51
CA ASP A 100 5.53 22.34 13.19
C ASP A 100 5.36 23.05 11.84
N ILE A 101 4.94 22.33 10.79
CA ILE A 101 4.67 22.91 9.46
C ILE A 101 3.56 23.96 9.54
N ALA A 102 2.47 23.65 10.24
CA ALA A 102 1.38 24.60 10.39
C ALA A 102 1.81 25.83 11.22
N THR A 103 2.71 25.66 12.19
CA THR A 103 3.31 26.78 12.96
C THR A 103 4.14 27.68 12.03
N ASN A 104 5.03 27.09 11.24
CA ASN A 104 5.84 27.81 10.26
C ASN A 104 4.98 28.54 9.24
N TYR A 105 3.92 27.88 8.75
CA TYR A 105 2.96 28.52 7.86
C TYR A 105 2.21 29.69 8.50
N ALA A 106 1.83 29.57 9.78
CA ALA A 106 1.21 30.66 10.54
C ALA A 106 2.16 31.86 10.75
N ILE A 107 3.45 31.57 10.99
CA ILE A 107 4.49 32.62 11.10
C ILE A 107 4.69 33.31 9.75
N TYR A 108 4.80 32.56 8.68
CA TYR A 108 4.92 33.09 7.30
C TYR A 108 3.75 34.02 6.93
N LYS A 109 2.52 33.66 7.33
CA LYS A 109 1.32 34.47 7.11
C LYS A 109 1.18 35.64 8.11
N GLY A 110 2.10 35.82 9.06
CA GLY A 110 2.02 36.85 10.08
C GLY A 110 0.92 36.64 11.13
N LEU A 111 0.39 35.43 11.23
CA LEU A 111 -0.69 35.08 12.18
C LEU A 111 -0.16 34.66 13.55
N ARG A 112 1.12 34.33 13.64
CA ARG A 112 1.83 33.90 14.85
C ARG A 112 3.28 34.38 14.84
N ASP A 113 3.90 34.37 16.00
CA ASP A 113 5.33 34.53 16.20
C ASP A 113 6.00 33.19 16.53
N SER A 114 7.33 33.17 16.53
CA SER A 114 8.12 31.95 16.81
C SER A 114 8.06 31.51 18.28
N GLU A 115 7.70 32.41 19.22
CA GLU A 115 7.63 32.10 20.64
C GLU A 115 6.33 31.37 21.01
N HIS A 116 5.31 31.47 20.17
CA HIS A 116 3.97 30.87 20.41
C HIS A 116 3.58 29.84 19.37
N PRO A 117 4.23 28.67 19.31
CA PRO A 117 3.90 27.62 18.36
C PRO A 117 2.47 27.11 18.54
N LEU A 118 1.94 26.46 17.50
CA LEU A 118 0.63 25.83 17.55
C LEU A 118 0.63 24.65 18.53
N SER A 119 -0.51 24.41 19.17
CA SER A 119 -0.63 23.40 20.22
C SER A 119 -1.30 22.12 19.72
N THR A 120 -1.17 21.04 20.49
CA THR A 120 -1.94 19.81 20.28
C THR A 120 -3.47 20.05 20.27
N LYS A 121 -3.95 21.11 20.95
CA LYS A 121 -5.36 21.49 20.93
C LYS A 121 -5.76 22.04 19.56
N TRP A 122 -4.91 22.87 18.96
CA TRP A 122 -5.11 23.32 17.57
C TRP A 122 -5.18 22.13 16.62
N TYR A 123 -4.23 21.20 16.69
CA TYR A 123 -4.21 20.00 15.86
C TYR A 123 -5.51 19.17 15.98
N LYS A 124 -6.01 18.94 17.20
CA LYS A 124 -7.27 18.22 17.42
C LYS A 124 -8.46 18.94 16.77
N ASN A 125 -8.49 20.27 16.85
CA ASN A 125 -9.54 21.07 16.24
C ASN A 125 -9.43 21.08 14.71
N PHE A 126 -8.21 21.16 14.17
CA PHE A 126 -7.91 21.03 12.74
C PHE A 126 -8.41 19.68 12.19
N MET A 127 -8.00 18.57 12.78
CA MET A 127 -8.47 17.23 12.39
C MET A 127 -10.00 17.06 12.52
N ALA A 128 -10.65 17.77 13.42
CA ALA A 128 -12.10 17.74 13.55
C ALA A 128 -12.83 18.54 12.46
N ARG A 129 -12.17 19.54 11.85
CA ARG A 129 -12.69 20.27 10.69
C ARG A 129 -12.51 19.52 9.39
N TRP A 130 -11.47 18.68 9.29
CA TRP A 130 -11.10 17.91 8.09
C TRP A 130 -11.22 16.40 8.34
N PRO A 131 -12.45 15.84 8.35
CA PRO A 131 -12.70 14.43 8.68
C PRO A 131 -12.18 13.43 7.65
N ASP A 132 -11.80 13.87 6.48
CA ASP A 132 -11.15 13.11 5.42
C ASP A 132 -9.65 12.87 5.70
N LEU A 133 -9.06 13.58 6.66
CA LEU A 133 -7.72 13.28 7.18
C LEU A 133 -7.79 12.23 8.28
N LYS A 134 -6.89 11.25 8.21
CA LYS A 134 -6.82 10.16 9.19
C LYS A 134 -5.37 9.79 9.51
N ILE A 135 -5.09 9.53 10.78
CA ILE A 135 -3.79 8.96 11.18
C ILE A 135 -3.77 7.49 10.77
N ILE A 136 -2.82 7.14 9.92
CA ILE A 136 -2.59 5.77 9.47
C ILE A 136 -1.12 5.40 9.62
N LYS A 137 -0.82 4.11 9.78
CA LYS A 137 0.55 3.62 9.69
C LYS A 137 0.83 3.29 8.22
N PRO A 138 1.79 3.97 7.55
CA PRO A 138 2.13 3.67 6.17
C PRO A 138 2.75 2.29 6.05
N ARG A 139 2.67 1.68 4.86
CA ARG A 139 3.48 0.52 4.50
C ARG A 139 4.89 1.00 4.17
N SER A 140 5.89 0.24 4.63
CA SER A 140 7.27 0.49 4.21
C SER A 140 7.39 0.19 2.71
N LEU A 141 7.97 1.12 1.97
CA LEU A 141 8.31 0.99 0.56
C LEU A 141 9.79 1.37 0.40
N GLU A 142 10.59 0.47 -0.12
CA GLU A 142 11.99 0.71 -0.38
C GLU A 142 12.16 1.74 -1.51
N MET A 143 13.18 2.58 -1.42
CA MET A 143 13.45 3.63 -2.41
C MET A 143 13.58 3.06 -3.83
N GLN A 144 14.27 1.94 -4.00
CA GLN A 144 14.42 1.28 -5.30
C GLN A 144 13.06 0.82 -5.86
N ARG A 145 12.17 0.32 -5.03
CA ARG A 145 10.79 -0.04 -5.42
C ARG A 145 9.96 1.19 -5.79
N ALA A 146 10.13 2.29 -5.06
CA ALA A 146 9.47 3.55 -5.39
C ALA A 146 9.93 4.08 -6.77
N LYS A 147 11.25 4.12 -7.02
CA LYS A 147 11.81 4.55 -8.32
C LYS A 147 11.36 3.65 -9.48
N ALA A 148 11.39 2.33 -9.30
CA ALA A 148 11.04 1.37 -10.34
C ALA A 148 9.55 1.39 -10.73
N THR A 149 8.69 1.83 -9.82
CA THR A 149 7.23 1.89 -10.04
C THR A 149 6.86 3.20 -10.77
N SER A 150 7.55 3.52 -11.87
CA SER A 150 7.15 4.61 -12.75
C SER A 150 6.08 4.15 -13.74
N GLU A 151 5.21 5.08 -14.16
CA GLU A 151 4.15 4.79 -15.14
C GLU A 151 4.76 4.26 -16.45
N VAL A 152 5.87 4.85 -16.90
CA VAL A 152 6.58 4.44 -18.11
C VAL A 152 7.07 2.99 -18.04
N ASN A 153 7.70 2.60 -16.93
CA ASN A 153 8.19 1.22 -16.76
C ASN A 153 7.04 0.20 -16.75
N VAL A 154 5.92 0.55 -16.13
CA VAL A 154 4.74 -0.32 -16.05
C VAL A 154 4.03 -0.41 -17.41
N GLN A 155 3.93 0.68 -18.15
CA GLN A 155 3.38 0.69 -19.52
C GLN A 155 4.25 -0.12 -20.48
N ASN A 156 5.58 0.02 -20.42
CA ASN A 156 6.51 -0.78 -21.21
C ASN A 156 6.34 -2.29 -20.92
N TYR A 157 6.22 -2.65 -19.64
CA TYR A 157 5.95 -4.04 -19.25
C TYR A 157 4.67 -4.58 -19.89
N TYR A 158 3.56 -3.84 -19.80
CA TYR A 158 2.31 -4.29 -20.41
C TYR A 158 2.39 -4.35 -21.93
N SER A 159 3.09 -3.43 -22.57
CA SER A 159 3.32 -3.48 -24.03
C SER A 159 4.07 -4.75 -24.44
N GLU A 160 5.12 -5.13 -23.72
CA GLU A 160 5.85 -6.38 -23.99
C GLU A 160 5.02 -7.62 -23.69
N LEU A 161 4.26 -7.61 -22.59
CA LEU A 161 3.34 -8.70 -22.27
C LEU A 161 2.27 -8.88 -23.35
N HIS A 162 1.67 -7.77 -23.82
CA HIS A 162 0.69 -7.79 -24.93
C HIS A 162 1.24 -8.49 -26.17
N LYS A 163 2.45 -8.12 -26.61
CA LYS A 163 3.10 -8.73 -27.78
C LYS A 163 3.23 -10.26 -27.64
N ILE A 164 3.56 -10.73 -26.43
CA ILE A 164 3.68 -12.17 -26.15
C ILE A 164 2.31 -12.86 -26.18
N LEU A 165 1.31 -12.27 -25.50
CA LEU A 165 -0.05 -12.80 -25.46
C LEU A 165 -0.68 -12.87 -26.85
N GLU A 166 -0.48 -11.86 -27.68
CA GLU A 166 -0.94 -11.81 -29.06
C GLU A 166 -0.23 -12.83 -29.95
N LYS A 167 1.11 -12.84 -29.92
CA LYS A 167 1.94 -13.73 -30.74
C LYS A 167 1.60 -15.20 -30.59
N TYR A 168 1.25 -15.64 -29.36
CA TYR A 168 0.99 -17.05 -29.03
C TYR A 168 -0.49 -17.32 -28.72
N ASP A 169 -1.36 -16.37 -29.01
CA ASP A 169 -2.81 -16.50 -28.80
C ASP A 169 -3.15 -16.94 -27.35
N LEU A 170 -2.61 -16.23 -26.35
CA LEU A 170 -2.76 -16.59 -24.93
C LEU A 170 -3.83 -15.78 -24.20
N PHE A 171 -4.50 -14.80 -24.84
CA PHE A 171 -5.50 -13.94 -24.19
C PHE A 171 -6.65 -14.72 -23.53
N ASP A 172 -7.08 -15.83 -24.13
CA ASP A 172 -8.18 -16.65 -23.64
C ASP A 172 -7.72 -18.01 -23.10
N LYS A 173 -6.44 -18.14 -22.72
CA LYS A 173 -5.84 -19.39 -22.22
C LYS A 173 -5.24 -19.23 -20.81
N PRO A 174 -6.06 -18.96 -19.77
CA PRO A 174 -5.58 -18.73 -18.40
C PRO A 174 -4.84 -19.93 -17.81
N GLU A 175 -5.14 -21.15 -18.24
CA GLU A 175 -4.47 -22.39 -17.83
C GLU A 175 -3.01 -22.46 -18.28
N ARG A 176 -2.59 -21.57 -19.19
CA ARG A 176 -1.23 -21.50 -19.75
C ARG A 176 -0.41 -20.33 -19.27
N ILE A 177 -0.97 -19.49 -18.42
CA ILE A 177 -0.29 -18.31 -17.87
C ILE A 177 -0.01 -18.55 -16.39
N TYR A 178 1.26 -18.76 -16.05
CA TYR A 178 1.73 -19.09 -14.70
C TYR A 178 2.55 -17.94 -14.10
N ASN A 179 2.51 -17.84 -12.78
CA ASN A 179 3.45 -17.01 -12.03
C ASN A 179 4.15 -17.87 -11.00
N VAL A 180 5.48 -17.79 -10.97
CA VAL A 180 6.37 -18.43 -10.00
C VAL A 180 7.02 -17.38 -9.14
N ASP A 181 7.09 -17.60 -7.83
CA ASP A 181 7.73 -16.70 -6.90
C ASP A 181 8.23 -17.43 -5.65
N GLU A 182 9.13 -16.79 -4.91
CA GLU A 182 9.79 -17.31 -3.72
C GLU A 182 9.30 -16.60 -2.45
N LYS A 183 8.99 -17.36 -1.42
CA LYS A 183 8.65 -16.83 -0.11
C LYS A 183 9.49 -17.45 0.99
N GLY A 184 10.31 -16.63 1.64
CA GLY A 184 11.00 -17.03 2.86
C GLY A 184 10.02 -17.15 4.04
N ILE A 185 10.07 -18.29 4.73
CA ILE A 185 9.39 -18.52 6.00
C ILE A 185 10.43 -18.88 7.09
N CYS A 186 10.11 -18.57 8.32
CA CYS A 186 11.05 -18.76 9.42
C CYS A 186 10.42 -19.62 10.53
N THR A 187 11.22 -20.46 11.18
CA THR A 187 10.79 -21.19 12.38
C THR A 187 10.38 -20.27 13.53
N ASN A 188 10.97 -19.08 13.59
CA ASN A 188 10.55 -18.03 14.53
C ASN A 188 9.37 -17.22 13.91
N HIS A 189 8.15 -17.73 14.09
CA HIS A 189 6.94 -17.16 13.53
C HIS A 189 6.52 -15.86 14.21
N LYS A 190 5.74 -15.03 13.51
CA LYS A 190 5.11 -13.84 14.08
C LYS A 190 3.84 -14.23 14.83
N SER A 191 3.77 -13.87 16.12
CA SER A 191 2.58 -14.14 16.92
C SER A 191 1.38 -13.33 16.44
N PRO A 192 0.18 -13.94 16.37
CA PRO A 192 -1.04 -13.22 16.03
C PRO A 192 -1.48 -12.32 17.19
N TYR A 193 -2.46 -11.44 16.93
CA TYR A 193 -3.14 -10.72 18.00
C TYR A 193 -3.85 -11.66 18.95
N VAL A 194 -3.69 -11.45 20.26
CA VAL A 194 -4.30 -12.25 21.30
C VAL A 194 -5.22 -11.41 22.18
N ILE A 195 -6.23 -12.04 22.80
CA ILE A 195 -7.09 -11.40 23.78
C ILE A 195 -6.37 -11.42 25.13
N ALA A 196 -6.24 -10.25 25.75
CA ALA A 196 -5.59 -10.08 27.03
C ALA A 196 -6.35 -9.09 27.92
N ALA A 197 -6.03 -9.03 29.20
CA ALA A 197 -6.63 -8.05 30.10
C ALA A 197 -6.23 -6.62 29.69
N THR A 198 -7.17 -5.68 29.83
CA THR A 198 -6.91 -4.26 29.52
C THR A 198 -5.72 -3.73 30.31
N GLY A 199 -4.73 -3.17 29.63
CA GLY A 199 -3.51 -2.62 30.24
C GLY A 199 -2.41 -3.66 30.52
N SER A 200 -2.57 -4.92 30.06
CA SER A 200 -1.51 -5.93 30.08
C SER A 200 -0.79 -5.99 28.73
N THR A 201 0.49 -6.36 28.76
CA THR A 201 1.31 -6.69 27.59
C THR A 201 1.82 -8.11 27.75
N PRO A 202 1.02 -9.13 27.35
CA PRO A 202 1.42 -10.52 27.52
C PRO A 202 2.61 -10.86 26.62
N PRO A 203 3.58 -11.68 27.11
CA PRO A 203 4.64 -12.21 26.26
C PRO A 203 4.06 -13.24 25.28
N ALA A 204 4.67 -13.32 24.09
CA ALA A 204 4.40 -14.38 23.13
C ALA A 204 5.59 -15.35 23.09
N ILE A 205 5.32 -16.63 23.30
CA ILE A 205 6.34 -17.69 23.21
C ILE A 205 6.51 -18.06 21.74
N THR A 206 7.75 -17.94 21.24
CA THR A 206 8.12 -18.33 19.88
C THR A 206 9.33 -19.26 19.92
N SER A 207 9.61 -19.96 18.82
CA SER A 207 10.83 -20.78 18.69
C SER A 207 12.06 -19.88 18.72
N GLY A 208 13.08 -20.26 19.49
CA GLY A 208 14.33 -19.49 19.65
C GLY A 208 15.20 -19.51 18.39
N ASP A 209 15.24 -20.64 17.68
CA ASP A 209 16.06 -20.84 16.48
C ASP A 209 15.44 -20.19 15.25
N LYS A 210 16.25 -19.50 14.48
CA LYS A 210 15.86 -18.85 13.21
C LYS A 210 16.39 -19.66 12.04
N HIS A 211 15.68 -20.70 11.63
CA HIS A 211 15.94 -21.36 10.37
C HIS A 211 15.06 -20.77 9.28
N LEU A 212 15.68 -20.25 8.24
CA LEU A 212 14.98 -19.81 7.04
C LEU A 212 14.74 -21.01 6.13
N VAL A 213 13.52 -21.14 5.63
CA VAL A 213 13.13 -22.11 4.60
C VAL A 213 12.44 -21.32 3.49
N THR A 214 12.87 -21.50 2.25
CA THR A 214 12.23 -20.86 1.09
C THR A 214 11.15 -21.78 0.55
N VAL A 215 9.99 -21.23 0.24
CA VAL A 215 8.89 -21.89 -0.43
C VAL A 215 8.78 -21.31 -1.84
N LEU A 216 9.03 -22.15 -2.86
CA LEU A 216 8.71 -21.80 -4.24
C LEU A 216 7.21 -22.08 -4.44
N GLY A 217 6.48 -21.02 -4.73
CA GLY A 217 5.06 -21.03 -4.99
C GLY A 217 4.75 -20.78 -6.45
N CYS A 218 3.75 -21.48 -6.98
CA CYS A 218 3.33 -21.29 -8.36
C CYS A 218 1.83 -21.53 -8.50
N GLY A 219 1.22 -20.75 -9.38
CA GLY A 219 -0.15 -20.97 -9.81
C GLY A 219 -0.42 -20.32 -11.15
N ASN A 220 -1.52 -20.71 -11.79
CA ASN A 220 -1.93 -20.17 -13.07
C ASN A 220 -3.13 -19.22 -12.96
N ALA A 221 -3.40 -18.50 -14.03
CA ALA A 221 -4.49 -17.53 -14.09
C ALA A 221 -5.89 -18.16 -14.05
N GLN A 222 -6.02 -19.45 -14.37
CA GLN A 222 -7.27 -20.21 -14.22
C GLN A 222 -7.58 -20.52 -12.75
N GLY A 223 -6.57 -20.49 -11.87
CA GLY A 223 -6.72 -20.74 -10.43
C GLY A 223 -6.14 -22.09 -9.96
N HIS A 224 -5.38 -22.78 -10.79
CA HIS A 224 -4.68 -24.00 -10.38
C HIS A 224 -3.37 -23.65 -9.68
N SER A 225 -3.17 -24.16 -8.47
CA SER A 225 -1.92 -24.08 -7.75
C SER A 225 -1.04 -25.30 -8.01
N VAL A 226 0.24 -25.07 -8.24
CA VAL A 226 1.26 -26.12 -8.22
C VAL A 226 1.59 -26.45 -6.76
N PRO A 227 1.76 -27.74 -6.38
CA PRO A 227 2.18 -28.08 -5.03
C PRO A 227 3.48 -27.35 -4.63
N PRO A 228 3.62 -26.95 -3.34
CA PRO A 228 4.77 -26.17 -2.92
C PRO A 228 6.07 -26.97 -3.01
N PHE A 229 7.16 -26.26 -3.33
CA PHE A 229 8.50 -26.82 -3.29
C PHE A 229 9.32 -26.07 -2.21
N PHE A 230 10.00 -26.82 -1.36
CA PHE A 230 10.71 -26.27 -0.22
C PHE A 230 12.23 -26.30 -0.44
N VAL A 231 12.92 -25.22 -0.07
CA VAL A 231 14.37 -25.17 -0.01
C VAL A 231 14.79 -25.02 1.45
N PHE A 232 15.39 -26.08 2.00
CA PHE A 232 15.81 -26.12 3.41
C PHE A 232 17.28 -25.75 3.56
N PRO A 233 17.68 -25.16 4.70
CA PRO A 233 19.11 -24.96 5.00
C PRO A 233 19.77 -26.30 5.31
N GLY A 234 20.90 -26.59 4.64
CA GLY A 234 21.71 -27.78 4.84
C GLY A 234 22.40 -28.29 3.58
N ASN A 235 23.23 -29.32 3.76
CA ASN A 235 24.04 -29.90 2.67
C ASN A 235 23.50 -31.21 2.12
N ARG A 236 22.55 -31.83 2.81
CA ARG A 236 21.97 -33.12 2.41
C ARG A 236 20.47 -33.13 2.64
N MET A 237 19.73 -33.44 1.57
CA MET A 237 18.29 -33.67 1.66
C MET A 237 17.98 -34.92 2.49
N ARG A 238 17.01 -34.83 3.40
CA ARG A 238 16.49 -35.92 4.23
C ARG A 238 14.97 -35.96 4.11
N GLN A 239 14.40 -37.14 4.12
CA GLN A 239 12.94 -37.31 4.00
C GLN A 239 12.16 -36.70 5.17
N GLU A 240 12.76 -36.70 6.35
CA GLU A 240 12.18 -36.12 7.58
C GLU A 240 11.89 -34.59 7.43
N LEU A 241 12.61 -33.90 6.53
CA LEU A 241 12.37 -32.48 6.23
C LEU A 241 11.01 -32.25 5.55
N LEU A 242 10.49 -33.27 4.85
CA LEU A 242 9.21 -33.25 4.18
C LEU A 242 8.10 -34.00 4.95
N GLU A 243 8.31 -34.20 6.25
CA GLU A 243 7.31 -34.86 7.09
C GLU A 243 6.00 -34.07 7.11
N ASN A 244 4.86 -34.76 7.02
CA ASN A 244 3.52 -34.17 6.96
C ASN A 244 3.29 -33.20 5.77
N LYS A 245 4.05 -33.35 4.67
CA LYS A 245 3.85 -32.57 3.45
C LYS A 245 2.49 -32.86 2.82
N SER A 246 1.94 -31.88 2.09
CA SER A 246 0.79 -32.10 1.21
C SER A 246 1.15 -32.98 0.01
N THR A 247 0.15 -33.64 -0.56
CA THR A 247 0.33 -34.45 -1.76
C THR A 247 0.97 -33.62 -2.89
N GLY A 248 2.00 -34.16 -3.50
CA GLY A 248 2.74 -33.51 -4.58
C GLY A 248 3.81 -32.52 -4.11
N ALA A 249 3.82 -32.10 -2.86
CA ALA A 249 4.88 -31.24 -2.35
C ALA A 249 6.25 -31.94 -2.39
N ASP A 250 7.32 -31.20 -2.68
CA ASP A 250 8.68 -31.68 -2.78
C ASP A 250 9.69 -30.64 -2.26
N GLY A 251 10.95 -30.92 -2.31
CA GLY A 251 11.97 -29.98 -1.84
C GLY A 251 13.40 -30.39 -2.12
N ASP A 252 14.32 -29.46 -1.90
CA ASP A 252 15.77 -29.64 -1.96
C ASP A 252 16.44 -28.88 -0.81
N VAL A 253 17.74 -28.87 -0.75
CA VAL A 253 18.53 -28.18 0.26
C VAL A 253 19.53 -27.24 -0.39
N SER A 254 19.80 -26.11 0.27
CA SER A 254 20.94 -25.24 0.01
C SER A 254 21.61 -24.89 1.32
N GLU A 255 22.85 -24.47 1.30
CA GLU A 255 23.59 -24.11 2.51
C GLU A 255 22.85 -23.07 3.38
N SER A 256 22.26 -22.07 2.74
CA SER A 256 21.56 -20.95 3.40
C SER A 256 20.05 -21.11 3.56
N GLY A 257 19.44 -22.08 2.89
CA GLY A 257 17.99 -22.21 2.76
C GLY A 257 17.36 -21.27 1.72
N TRP A 258 18.19 -20.49 1.00
CA TRP A 258 17.75 -19.72 -0.16
C TRP A 258 17.84 -20.55 -1.43
N SER A 259 16.97 -20.28 -2.39
CA SER A 259 17.09 -20.83 -3.73
C SER A 259 18.33 -20.28 -4.43
N ASN A 260 18.89 -21.10 -5.32
CA ASN A 260 19.97 -20.74 -6.23
C ASN A 260 19.63 -21.22 -7.64
N THR A 261 20.46 -20.85 -8.62
CA THR A 261 20.25 -21.16 -10.03
C THR A 261 20.03 -22.65 -10.29
N GLU A 262 20.77 -23.53 -9.63
CA GLU A 262 20.65 -24.98 -9.79
C GLU A 262 19.33 -25.50 -9.23
N ILE A 263 18.94 -25.07 -8.02
CA ILE A 263 17.69 -25.47 -7.38
C ILE A 263 16.49 -24.94 -8.17
N PHE A 264 16.56 -23.68 -8.63
CA PHE A 264 15.48 -23.10 -9.44
C PHE A 264 15.31 -23.86 -10.75
N ARG A 265 16.41 -24.22 -11.43
CA ARG A 265 16.38 -25.06 -12.63
C ARG A 265 15.80 -26.45 -12.35
N LYS A 266 16.23 -27.11 -11.27
CA LYS A 266 15.66 -28.41 -10.85
C LYS A 266 14.17 -28.29 -10.55
N TYR A 267 13.75 -27.24 -9.87
CA TYR A 267 12.34 -26.97 -9.62
C TYR A 267 11.56 -26.87 -10.92
N MET A 268 12.02 -26.05 -11.86
CA MET A 268 11.35 -25.86 -13.14
C MET A 268 11.24 -27.18 -13.93
N ALA A 269 12.36 -27.89 -14.06
CA ALA A 269 12.44 -29.10 -14.91
C ALA A 269 11.79 -30.34 -14.27
N ASN A 270 11.94 -30.54 -12.95
CA ASN A 270 11.57 -31.78 -12.30
C ASN A 270 10.30 -31.70 -11.46
N HIS A 271 9.88 -30.47 -11.04
CA HIS A 271 8.70 -30.29 -10.24
C HIS A 271 7.58 -29.59 -11.02
N LEU A 272 7.78 -28.34 -11.44
CA LEU A 272 6.78 -27.54 -12.13
C LEU A 272 6.29 -28.22 -13.41
N LEU A 273 7.19 -28.79 -14.20
CA LEU A 273 6.88 -29.43 -15.49
C LEU A 273 5.82 -30.54 -15.38
N LYS A 274 5.68 -31.20 -14.23
CA LYS A 274 4.67 -32.24 -13.96
C LYS A 274 3.24 -31.70 -13.91
N TYR A 275 3.08 -30.43 -13.60
CA TYR A 275 1.80 -29.79 -13.30
C TYR A 275 1.32 -28.83 -14.38
N ILE A 276 2.13 -28.57 -15.40
CA ILE A 276 1.75 -27.71 -16.51
C ILE A 276 1.24 -28.54 -17.70
N PRO A 277 0.31 -28.00 -18.52
CA PRO A 277 -0.30 -28.77 -19.62
C PRO A 277 0.71 -29.09 -20.71
N HIS A 278 0.35 -30.03 -21.56
CA HIS A 278 1.13 -30.37 -22.76
C HIS A 278 1.38 -29.11 -23.62
N ARG A 279 2.58 -28.99 -24.16
CA ARG A 279 3.09 -27.80 -24.86
C ARG A 279 3.55 -28.18 -26.27
N THR A 280 3.29 -27.30 -27.21
CA THR A 280 3.79 -27.35 -28.59
C THR A 280 4.37 -26.01 -28.96
N SER A 281 5.12 -25.91 -30.05
CA SER A 281 5.67 -24.65 -30.55
C SER A 281 4.59 -23.57 -30.75
N ASP A 282 3.39 -23.98 -31.16
CA ASP A 282 2.29 -23.06 -31.47
C ASP A 282 1.43 -22.72 -30.23
N VAL A 283 1.50 -23.58 -29.20
CA VAL A 283 0.75 -23.39 -27.96
C VAL A 283 1.67 -23.60 -26.76
N PRO A 284 2.57 -22.64 -26.50
CA PRO A 284 3.50 -22.70 -25.37
C PRO A 284 2.80 -22.39 -24.06
N VAL A 285 3.55 -22.46 -22.96
CA VAL A 285 3.17 -21.97 -21.63
C VAL A 285 3.99 -20.75 -21.30
N LEU A 286 3.33 -19.70 -20.81
CA LEU A 286 3.95 -18.48 -20.34
C LEU A 286 4.18 -18.58 -18.82
N ILE A 287 5.42 -18.37 -18.38
CA ILE A 287 5.80 -18.33 -16.97
C ILE A 287 6.39 -16.96 -16.64
N LEU A 288 5.66 -16.23 -15.78
CA LEU A 288 6.12 -14.93 -15.23
C LEU A 288 6.84 -15.17 -13.91
N PHE A 289 7.98 -14.54 -13.72
CA PHE A 289 8.76 -14.61 -12.48
C PHE A 289 9.63 -13.36 -12.31
N ASP A 290 10.19 -13.15 -11.11
CA ASP A 290 11.07 -12.03 -10.88
C ASP A 290 12.44 -12.21 -11.55
N GLY A 291 13.08 -11.09 -11.90
CA GLY A 291 14.39 -11.06 -12.59
C GLY A 291 15.58 -11.22 -11.65
N HIS A 292 15.43 -11.89 -10.50
CA HIS A 292 16.57 -12.10 -9.63
C HIS A 292 17.69 -12.89 -10.32
N LYS A 293 18.95 -12.51 -10.11
CA LYS A 293 20.11 -13.12 -10.82
C LYS A 293 20.21 -14.64 -10.65
N SER A 294 19.67 -15.18 -9.54
CA SER A 294 19.62 -16.64 -9.30
C SER A 294 18.63 -17.37 -10.19
N HIS A 295 17.73 -16.66 -10.88
CA HIS A 295 16.66 -17.26 -11.68
C HIS A 295 16.95 -17.26 -13.18
N ILE A 296 18.04 -16.66 -13.63
CA ILE A 296 18.36 -16.53 -15.05
C ILE A 296 19.70 -17.19 -15.33
N SER A 297 19.68 -18.26 -16.14
CA SER A 297 20.86 -18.91 -16.67
C SER A 297 20.64 -19.32 -18.12
N LEU A 298 21.74 -19.45 -18.88
CA LEU A 298 21.68 -19.92 -20.26
C LEU A 298 21.04 -21.30 -20.35
N GLU A 299 21.38 -22.18 -19.43
CA GLU A 299 20.86 -23.55 -19.35
C GLU A 299 19.34 -23.58 -19.12
N LEU A 300 18.80 -22.67 -18.28
CA LEU A 300 17.37 -22.54 -18.06
C LEU A 300 16.67 -22.03 -19.32
N ILE A 301 17.25 -21.07 -20.04
CA ILE A 301 16.71 -20.54 -21.28
C ILE A 301 16.66 -21.63 -22.37
N GLU A 302 17.74 -22.40 -22.53
CA GLU A 302 17.81 -23.49 -23.49
C GLU A 302 16.81 -24.61 -23.15
N TRP A 303 16.70 -24.97 -21.87
CA TRP A 303 15.71 -25.92 -21.39
C TRP A 303 14.29 -25.43 -21.69
N ALA A 304 13.96 -24.19 -21.36
CA ALA A 304 12.63 -23.63 -21.60
C ALA A 304 12.25 -23.64 -23.09
N ARG A 305 13.20 -23.33 -23.98
CA ARG A 305 13.01 -23.42 -25.44
C ARG A 305 12.68 -24.86 -25.90
N LYS A 306 13.39 -25.85 -25.38
CA LYS A 306 13.14 -27.28 -25.70
C LYS A 306 11.74 -27.72 -25.23
N GLU A 307 11.29 -27.17 -24.09
CA GLU A 307 10.01 -27.53 -23.48
C GLU A 307 8.84 -26.65 -23.98
N ASN A 308 9.06 -25.77 -24.97
CA ASN A 308 8.07 -24.78 -25.43
C ASN A 308 7.49 -23.95 -24.28
N ILE A 309 8.36 -23.44 -23.45
CA ILE A 309 8.04 -22.54 -22.33
C ILE A 309 8.58 -21.15 -22.65
N ILE A 310 7.75 -20.14 -22.49
CA ILE A 310 8.13 -18.72 -22.58
C ILE A 310 8.43 -18.24 -21.17
N LEU A 311 9.66 -17.85 -20.93
CA LEU A 311 10.09 -17.21 -19.69
C LEU A 311 9.92 -15.70 -19.82
N PHE A 312 9.08 -15.11 -19.00
CA PHE A 312 8.82 -13.67 -18.97
C PHE A 312 9.25 -13.08 -17.63
N VAL A 313 10.25 -12.23 -17.69
CA VAL A 313 10.82 -11.60 -16.50
C VAL A 313 10.09 -10.32 -16.18
N LEU A 314 9.64 -10.19 -14.93
CA LEU A 314 9.02 -8.96 -14.42
C LEU A 314 10.08 -7.85 -14.27
N PRO A 315 9.73 -6.57 -14.46
CA PRO A 315 10.64 -5.47 -14.19
C PRO A 315 11.18 -5.50 -12.76
N ALA A 316 12.46 -5.23 -12.59
CA ALA A 316 13.09 -5.26 -11.28
C ALA A 316 12.37 -4.33 -10.28
N HIS A 317 12.24 -4.77 -9.03
CA HIS A 317 11.63 -4.01 -7.94
C HIS A 317 10.12 -3.70 -8.08
N THR A 318 9.41 -4.29 -9.05
CA THR A 318 7.96 -4.09 -9.25
C THR A 318 7.09 -5.21 -8.72
N SER A 319 7.65 -6.25 -8.09
CA SER A 319 6.96 -7.46 -7.62
C SER A 319 5.73 -7.13 -6.76
N HIS A 320 5.80 -6.08 -5.93
CA HIS A 320 4.71 -5.66 -5.04
C HIS A 320 3.44 -5.17 -5.76
N ILE A 321 3.50 -4.88 -7.09
CA ILE A 321 2.36 -4.45 -7.91
C ILE A 321 2.11 -5.33 -9.11
N LEU A 322 3.13 -5.98 -9.70
CA LEU A 322 3.02 -6.76 -10.94
C LEU A 322 3.11 -8.27 -10.74
N GLN A 323 3.53 -8.76 -9.55
CA GLN A 323 3.70 -10.19 -9.28
C GLN A 323 2.46 -10.78 -8.61
N PRO A 324 1.65 -11.63 -9.28
CA PRO A 324 0.42 -12.20 -8.72
C PRO A 324 0.63 -12.87 -7.36
N MET A 325 1.71 -13.63 -7.18
CA MET A 325 1.99 -14.32 -5.93
C MET A 325 2.14 -13.36 -4.76
N ASP A 326 2.89 -12.26 -4.93
CA ASP A 326 3.07 -11.24 -3.91
C ASP A 326 1.80 -10.42 -3.66
N VAL A 327 1.07 -10.05 -4.72
CA VAL A 327 -0.11 -9.19 -4.66
C VAL A 327 -1.30 -9.88 -4.00
N GLY A 328 -1.47 -11.20 -4.22
CA GLY A 328 -2.70 -11.87 -3.79
C GLY A 328 -2.54 -13.14 -2.96
N CYS A 329 -1.40 -13.80 -2.97
CA CYS A 329 -1.24 -15.14 -2.40
C CYS A 329 -0.32 -15.18 -1.15
N PHE A 330 0.84 -14.58 -1.21
CA PHE A 330 1.83 -14.69 -0.13
C PHE A 330 1.45 -13.94 1.15
N GLY A 331 0.69 -12.86 1.06
CA GLY A 331 0.13 -12.20 2.25
C GLY A 331 -0.81 -13.11 3.05
N PRO A 332 -1.86 -13.69 2.45
CA PRO A 332 -2.69 -14.73 3.06
C PRO A 332 -1.88 -15.95 3.54
N PHE A 333 -0.91 -16.43 2.76
CA PHE A 333 -0.04 -17.54 3.13
C PHE A 333 0.71 -17.26 4.44
N GLU A 334 1.42 -16.15 4.53
CA GLU A 334 2.18 -15.78 5.73
C GLU A 334 1.28 -15.68 6.96
N ARG A 335 0.09 -15.10 6.81
CA ARG A 335 -0.88 -14.99 7.91
C ARG A 335 -1.36 -16.36 8.40
N ILE A 336 -1.74 -17.26 7.47
CA ILE A 336 -2.25 -18.60 7.84
C ILE A 336 -1.11 -19.44 8.42
N PHE A 337 0.06 -19.40 7.81
CA PHE A 337 1.26 -20.08 8.31
C PHE A 337 1.58 -19.65 9.76
N ASN A 338 1.65 -18.35 10.05
CA ASN A 338 1.89 -17.85 11.41
C ASN A 338 0.82 -18.31 12.41
N ASN A 339 -0.46 -18.38 12.00
CA ASN A 339 -1.55 -18.89 12.83
C ASN A 339 -1.40 -20.40 13.11
N GLU A 340 -1.03 -21.22 12.11
CA GLU A 340 -0.78 -22.65 12.30
C GLU A 340 0.47 -22.88 13.19
N CYS A 341 1.51 -22.06 13.05
CA CYS A 341 2.66 -22.08 13.95
C CYS A 341 2.25 -21.76 15.40
N HIS A 342 1.48 -20.71 15.61
CA HIS A 342 0.97 -20.35 16.94
C HIS A 342 0.09 -21.46 17.54
N LYS A 343 -0.78 -22.06 16.74
CA LYS A 343 -1.61 -23.19 17.12
C LYS A 343 -0.77 -24.41 17.51
N PHE A 344 0.26 -24.72 16.72
CA PHE A 344 1.20 -25.82 17.01
C PHE A 344 1.90 -25.61 18.34
N MET A 345 2.49 -24.42 18.59
CA MET A 345 3.16 -24.08 19.85
C MET A 345 2.24 -24.19 21.06
N ARG A 346 0.97 -23.80 20.93
CA ARG A 346 -0.03 -23.90 21.98
C ARG A 346 -0.45 -25.35 22.29
N GLN A 347 -0.54 -26.18 21.23
CA GLN A 347 -0.94 -27.59 21.36
C GLN A 347 0.21 -28.49 21.85
N ASN A 348 1.45 -28.12 21.53
CA ASN A 348 2.65 -28.87 21.86
C ASN A 348 3.55 -28.04 22.79
N CYS A 349 3.05 -27.74 23.99
CA CYS A 349 3.79 -26.95 24.98
C CYS A 349 5.22 -27.51 25.14
N SER A 350 6.22 -26.64 25.14
CA SER A 350 7.65 -26.94 25.23
C SER A 350 8.32 -27.55 23.97
N GLN A 351 7.60 -27.71 22.86
CA GLN A 351 8.21 -28.16 21.61
C GLN A 351 8.38 -26.96 20.64
N PRO A 352 9.61 -26.60 20.27
CA PRO A 352 9.86 -25.54 19.32
C PRO A 352 9.48 -25.96 17.89
N ILE A 353 9.18 -24.98 17.05
CA ILE A 353 9.09 -25.20 15.60
C ILE A 353 10.50 -25.36 15.07
N THR A 354 10.73 -26.44 14.34
CA THR A 354 12.01 -26.82 13.77
C THR A 354 11.90 -26.95 12.25
N ARG A 355 13.02 -27.11 11.56
CA ARG A 355 13.02 -27.41 10.12
C ARG A 355 12.34 -28.73 9.74
N TYR A 356 12.04 -29.61 10.70
CA TYR A 356 11.40 -30.91 10.46
C TYR A 356 9.87 -30.84 10.50
N ASN A 357 9.28 -29.86 11.19
CA ASN A 357 7.82 -29.71 11.25
C ASN A 357 7.30 -28.49 10.47
N ILE A 358 8.18 -27.60 10.02
CA ILE A 358 7.81 -26.39 9.29
C ILE A 358 7.10 -26.68 7.95
N CYS A 359 7.51 -27.75 7.26
CA CYS A 359 6.91 -28.18 5.99
C CYS A 359 5.41 -28.46 6.13
N GLY A 360 5.04 -29.30 7.09
CA GLY A 360 3.63 -29.65 7.35
C GLY A 360 2.77 -28.43 7.74
N LEU A 361 3.33 -27.52 8.52
CA LEU A 361 2.65 -26.26 8.90
C LEU A 361 2.48 -25.33 7.69
N ALA A 362 3.52 -25.20 6.86
CA ALA A 362 3.48 -24.37 5.64
C ALA A 362 2.54 -24.93 4.58
N CYS A 363 2.48 -26.25 4.39
CA CYS A 363 1.55 -26.89 3.45
C CYS A 363 0.10 -26.53 3.78
N LYS A 364 -0.30 -26.51 5.05
CA LYS A 364 -1.65 -26.09 5.45
C LYS A 364 -1.94 -24.64 5.04
N GLY A 365 -0.98 -23.75 5.28
CA GLY A 365 -1.07 -22.34 4.86
C GLY A 365 -1.16 -22.19 3.35
N TYR A 366 -0.32 -22.92 2.62
CA TYR A 366 -0.21 -22.88 1.16
C TYR A 366 -1.52 -23.28 0.46
N LEU A 367 -2.09 -24.43 0.85
CA LEU A 367 -3.34 -24.93 0.28
C LEU A 367 -4.51 -23.95 0.41
N HIS A 368 -4.59 -23.23 1.52
CA HIS A 368 -5.64 -22.24 1.73
C HIS A 368 -5.35 -20.90 1.06
N ALA A 369 -4.10 -20.51 1.01
CA ALA A 369 -3.70 -19.21 0.44
C ALA A 369 -3.70 -19.21 -1.09
N LEU A 370 -3.26 -20.29 -1.72
CA LEU A 370 -3.27 -20.45 -3.18
C LEU A 370 -4.58 -21.13 -3.65
N SER A 371 -5.69 -20.69 -3.08
CA SER A 371 -7.02 -21.12 -3.56
C SER A 371 -7.30 -20.57 -4.97
N PRO A 372 -8.18 -21.24 -5.75
CA PRO A 372 -8.56 -20.75 -7.07
C PRO A 372 -9.01 -19.28 -7.08
N SER A 373 -9.81 -18.88 -6.08
CA SER A 373 -10.30 -17.51 -5.98
C SER A 373 -9.19 -16.47 -5.69
N ASN A 374 -8.21 -16.83 -4.85
CA ASN A 374 -7.07 -15.94 -4.56
C ASN A 374 -6.16 -15.81 -5.78
N LEU A 375 -5.85 -16.91 -6.46
CA LEU A 375 -5.04 -16.89 -7.68
C LEU A 375 -5.70 -16.06 -8.79
N GLN A 376 -6.95 -16.32 -9.11
CA GLN A 376 -7.68 -15.53 -10.11
C GLN A 376 -7.74 -14.04 -9.74
N SER A 377 -7.99 -13.73 -8.47
CA SER A 377 -7.98 -12.34 -8.00
C SER A 377 -6.59 -11.70 -8.09
N ALA A 378 -5.53 -12.45 -7.84
CA ALA A 378 -4.15 -12.00 -7.95
C ALA A 378 -3.78 -11.64 -9.39
N PHE A 379 -4.06 -12.51 -10.34
CA PHE A 379 -3.83 -12.27 -11.76
C PHE A 379 -4.67 -11.09 -12.29
N ARG A 380 -5.92 -10.96 -11.83
CA ARG A 380 -6.77 -9.81 -12.19
C ARG A 380 -6.19 -8.50 -11.64
N LYS A 381 -5.79 -8.46 -10.36
CA LYS A 381 -5.24 -7.25 -9.74
C LYS A 381 -3.93 -6.77 -10.35
N THR A 382 -3.17 -7.68 -10.93
CA THR A 382 -1.94 -7.36 -11.66
C THR A 382 -2.17 -7.11 -13.15
N GLY A 383 -3.41 -7.08 -13.63
CA GLY A 383 -3.76 -6.82 -15.03
C GLY A 383 -3.21 -7.84 -16.04
N ILE A 384 -2.71 -9.00 -15.57
CA ILE A 384 -2.16 -10.03 -16.43
C ILE A 384 -3.29 -10.87 -17.06
N TYR A 385 -4.29 -11.23 -16.24
CA TYR A 385 -5.44 -11.97 -16.74
C TYR A 385 -6.74 -11.64 -15.97
N PRO A 386 -7.84 -11.23 -16.62
CA PRO A 386 -7.84 -10.76 -18.02
C PRO A 386 -6.82 -9.64 -18.22
N TYR A 387 -6.23 -9.57 -19.43
CA TYR A 387 -5.26 -8.53 -19.73
C TYR A 387 -5.89 -7.13 -19.65
N ASP A 388 -5.37 -6.32 -18.75
CA ASP A 388 -5.80 -4.92 -18.55
C ASP A 388 -4.62 -4.06 -18.06
N PRO A 389 -4.00 -3.25 -18.94
CA PRO A 389 -2.86 -2.42 -18.58
C PRO A 389 -3.21 -1.26 -17.63
N HIS A 390 -4.51 -0.99 -17.40
CA HIS A 390 -5.00 0.06 -16.50
C HIS A 390 -5.41 -0.45 -15.12
N MET A 391 -5.27 -1.76 -14.86
CA MET A 391 -5.67 -2.37 -13.59
C MET A 391 -4.84 -1.90 -12.40
N VAL A 392 -3.56 -1.55 -12.61
CA VAL A 392 -2.70 -1.02 -11.55
C VAL A 392 -3.14 0.40 -11.20
N ASP A 393 -3.54 0.61 -9.95
CA ASP A 393 -3.97 1.92 -9.46
C ASP A 393 -2.85 2.97 -9.64
N ARG A 394 -3.19 4.08 -10.29
CA ARG A 394 -2.27 5.21 -10.53
C ARG A 394 -1.66 5.78 -9.25
N SER A 395 -2.31 5.62 -8.11
CA SER A 395 -1.75 6.03 -6.81
C SER A 395 -0.43 5.32 -6.48
N ASN A 396 -0.17 4.14 -7.05
CA ASN A 396 1.08 3.42 -6.87
C ASN A 396 2.26 4.09 -7.58
N PHE A 397 2.03 4.93 -8.57
CA PHE A 397 3.07 5.65 -9.32
C PHE A 397 3.50 6.96 -8.64
N ALA A 398 2.70 7.48 -7.70
CA ALA A 398 2.98 8.76 -7.06
C ALA A 398 4.35 8.81 -6.35
N PRO A 399 4.85 7.77 -5.64
CA PRO A 399 6.19 7.80 -5.06
C PRO A 399 7.32 7.93 -6.09
N ALA A 400 7.15 7.44 -7.33
CA ALA A 400 8.15 7.57 -8.39
C ALA A 400 8.31 9.01 -8.89
N GLN A 401 7.26 9.83 -8.81
CA GLN A 401 7.27 11.20 -9.32
C GLN A 401 8.32 12.10 -8.64
N VAL A 402 8.68 11.80 -7.39
CA VAL A 402 9.71 12.54 -6.65
C VAL A 402 11.09 12.37 -7.28
N PHE A 403 11.36 11.23 -7.91
CA PHE A 403 12.67 10.88 -8.47
C PHE A 403 12.83 11.30 -9.93
N ILE A 404 11.76 11.38 -10.71
CA ILE A 404 11.80 11.78 -12.13
C ILE A 404 12.36 13.20 -12.31
N GLN A 405 12.22 14.06 -11.31
CA GLN A 405 12.68 15.44 -11.36
C GLN A 405 14.16 15.63 -10.97
N GLU A 406 14.76 14.69 -10.25
CA GLU A 406 16.19 14.72 -9.98
C GLU A 406 16.99 14.40 -11.26
N ASP A 407 16.55 13.42 -12.05
CA ASP A 407 17.21 13.03 -13.29
C ASP A 407 17.15 14.13 -14.36
N SER A 408 16.07 14.93 -14.41
CA SER A 408 15.94 16.07 -15.35
C SER A 408 16.81 17.29 -14.98
N ILE A 409 17.27 17.39 -13.73
CA ILE A 409 18.16 18.47 -13.27
C ILE A 409 19.63 18.10 -13.52
N GLU A 410 20.01 16.83 -13.47
CA GLU A 410 21.36 16.37 -13.79
C GLU A 410 21.65 16.47 -15.30
N GLU A 411 20.67 16.16 -16.18
CA GLU A 411 20.83 16.31 -17.63
C GLU A 411 20.96 17.78 -18.08
N THR A 412 20.42 18.76 -17.35
CA THR A 412 20.56 20.17 -17.69
C THR A 412 21.88 20.80 -17.25
N CYS A 413 22.63 20.16 -16.34
CA CYS A 413 23.96 20.64 -15.92
C CYS A 413 25.12 20.17 -16.81
N GLU A 414 24.92 19.15 -17.63
CA GLU A 414 25.99 18.61 -18.51
C GLU A 414 25.99 19.17 -19.95
N THR A 415 25.05 20.07 -20.31
CA THR A 415 24.86 20.53 -21.71
C THR A 415 25.26 21.97 -21.98
N GLU A 416 26.02 22.66 -21.08
CA GLU A 416 26.45 24.06 -21.36
C GLU A 416 27.74 24.22 -22.16
N ASP A 417 28.35 23.15 -22.66
CA ASP A 417 29.58 23.28 -23.50
C ASP A 417 29.50 22.46 -24.78
N ARG A 418 28.59 22.80 -25.76
CA ARG A 418 28.76 22.48 -27.18
C ARG A 418 27.92 23.42 -28.07
N GLU A 419 28.61 24.08 -29.02
CA GLU A 419 28.07 24.96 -30.04
C GLU A 419 27.09 24.31 -31.05
N PRO A 420 26.23 25.06 -31.73
CA PRO A 420 25.03 24.59 -32.40
C PRO A 420 25.26 24.05 -33.82
N VAL A 421 24.61 22.93 -34.14
CA VAL A 421 24.47 22.47 -35.54
C VAL A 421 22.98 22.30 -35.88
N HIS A 422 22.60 23.11 -36.88
CA HIS A 422 21.46 23.08 -37.80
C HIS A 422 20.13 22.40 -37.46
N GLU A 423 19.10 23.25 -37.60
CA GLU A 423 17.66 23.02 -37.63
C GLU A 423 17.21 21.91 -38.60
N ILE A 424 16.25 21.07 -38.14
CA ILE A 424 15.30 20.36 -38.99
C ILE A 424 13.90 20.53 -38.35
N GLU A 425 12.96 21.04 -39.18
CA GLU A 425 11.58 21.38 -38.82
C GLU A 425 10.72 20.18 -38.34
N PRO A 426 9.73 20.41 -37.46
CA PRO A 426 8.82 19.36 -36.98
C PRO A 426 7.59 19.21 -37.87
N ILE A 427 7.17 17.97 -38.09
CA ILE A 427 5.90 17.63 -38.73
C ILE A 427 4.83 17.57 -37.66
N GLU A 428 3.86 18.45 -37.73
CA GLU A 428 2.62 18.47 -36.95
C GLU A 428 1.75 17.24 -37.25
N LYS A 429 1.24 16.59 -36.21
CA LYS A 429 -0.04 15.85 -36.25
C LYS A 429 -0.80 16.06 -34.96
N ASP A 430 -1.89 16.80 -35.09
CA ASP A 430 -2.96 16.99 -34.12
C ASP A 430 -3.63 15.66 -33.71
N ILE A 431 -3.76 15.40 -32.41
CA ILE A 431 -4.87 14.66 -31.83
C ILE A 431 -5.19 15.31 -30.49
N ASP A 432 -6.26 16.08 -30.44
CA ASP A 432 -6.88 16.64 -29.26
C ASP A 432 -7.50 15.54 -28.38
N VAL A 433 -7.01 15.41 -27.14
CA VAL A 433 -7.75 14.82 -26.01
C VAL A 433 -7.43 15.68 -24.78
N PRO A 434 -8.40 16.27 -24.09
CA PRO A 434 -8.14 17.08 -22.92
C PRO A 434 -7.73 16.21 -21.74
N VAL A 435 -6.46 16.24 -21.43
CA VAL A 435 -5.90 15.73 -20.17
C VAL A 435 -5.89 16.91 -19.21
N GLU A 436 -6.67 16.85 -18.13
CA GLU A 436 -6.48 17.75 -17.00
C GLU A 436 -5.11 17.46 -16.39
N GLU A 437 -4.11 18.18 -16.81
CA GLU A 437 -2.79 18.23 -16.20
C GLU A 437 -2.91 18.89 -14.82
N ILE A 438 -2.85 18.06 -13.78
CA ILE A 438 -2.55 18.54 -12.43
C ILE A 438 -1.04 18.84 -12.43
N GLU A 439 -0.64 20.04 -12.82
CA GLU A 439 0.72 20.55 -12.61
C GLU A 439 1.02 20.54 -11.12
N ILE A 440 1.89 19.63 -10.70
CA ILE A 440 2.44 19.61 -9.33
C ILE A 440 3.44 20.76 -9.26
N ASN A 441 3.02 21.92 -8.74
CA ASN A 441 3.90 23.06 -8.54
C ASN A 441 4.86 22.84 -7.37
N ILE A 442 5.99 22.17 -7.66
CA ILE A 442 7.03 21.80 -6.68
C ILE A 442 7.76 23.00 -6.10
N ASN A 443 7.71 24.16 -6.73
CA ASN A 443 8.23 25.39 -6.15
C ASN A 443 7.52 25.75 -4.83
N ASN A 444 6.25 25.36 -4.67
CA ASN A 444 5.54 25.51 -3.41
C ASN A 444 5.99 24.48 -2.36
N VAL A 445 6.38 23.27 -2.77
CA VAL A 445 6.91 22.23 -1.86
C VAL A 445 8.28 22.65 -1.33
N LYS A 446 9.17 23.17 -2.19
CA LYS A 446 10.48 23.69 -1.76
C LYS A 446 10.35 24.93 -0.85
N LYS A 447 9.42 25.86 -1.14
CA LYS A 447 9.16 27.02 -0.28
C LYS A 447 8.63 26.64 1.12
N MET A 448 7.77 25.62 1.22
CA MET A 448 7.24 25.16 2.52
C MET A 448 8.24 24.29 3.31
N ASN A 449 9.16 23.60 2.65
CA ASN A 449 10.21 22.81 3.32
C ASN A 449 11.47 23.63 3.67
N MET A 450 11.61 24.86 3.16
CA MET A 450 12.67 25.82 3.52
C MET A 450 12.24 26.80 4.63
N LEU A 451 10.99 26.76 5.05
CA LEU A 451 10.44 27.45 6.21
C LEU A 451 10.34 26.49 7.41
#